data_8940e375aa8c039d442e12faf48e0bf1
#
_entry.id   8940e375aa8c039d442e12faf48e0bf1
#
_cell.length_a   1.000
_cell.length_b   1.000
_cell.length_c   1.000
_cell.angle_alpha   90.00
_cell.angle_beta   90.00
_cell.angle_gamma   90.00
#
_symmetry.space_group_name_H-M   'P 1'
#
loop_
_entity.id
_entity.type
_entity.pdbx_description
1 polymer ?
#
loop_
_entity_poly.entity_id
_entity_poly.type
_entity_poly.pdbx_seq_one_letter_code
_entity_poly.pdbx_strand_id
1 'polypeptide(L)'
;MFDETRLDDQGTLASLDRSDTLVALASAGAQVRRSLAAASDAGLERLRGLDPRGIVVAAAGGSAAVADLFEALACAGASLPVQSCSAAPLPGWVGSLDLVIAVSQSGRAAGTLALAAEAQRRGASLLTIGAADSPLAEVSARARGVHVPIPVSGSSSRTSMWAQATPALLAADALGIAAVGSDTLESLADVLDRCATEARPASESFVNPAKVLATEVAESAPIVLGEGPFGGVAARRAASMFGRTGRVPVAHGALPDAASQIVACFDGLLAGGGAEGGDDIFADPFLDGPTRPPLRLIMLRDTSEGADARLTSTIVSVAEDTGVRVSLVDAPSTDPLLRFAHHVALTDFAATYLALGQGFDPATSPHVELLRGARGR
;
A
#
# COMPACT_ATOMS: atom_id res chain seq x y z
N MET A 1 -0.64 -7.52 -24.28
CA MET A 1 -1.96 -6.87 -24.47
C MET A 1 -2.89 -7.36 -23.37
N PHE A 2 -3.63 -6.48 -22.75
CA PHE A 2 -4.64 -6.83 -21.76
C PHE A 2 -5.82 -7.54 -22.44
N ASP A 3 -6.36 -8.54 -21.78
CA ASP A 3 -7.47 -9.34 -22.28
C ASP A 3 -8.48 -9.52 -21.14
N GLU A 4 -9.58 -8.81 -21.24
CA GLU A 4 -10.63 -8.77 -20.21
C GLU A 4 -11.31 -10.14 -20.04
N THR A 5 -11.40 -10.94 -21.11
CA THR A 5 -12.06 -12.25 -21.05
C THR A 5 -11.35 -13.22 -20.11
N ARG A 6 -10.03 -13.04 -19.87
CA ARG A 6 -9.27 -13.84 -18.90
C ARG A 6 -9.76 -13.63 -17.48
N LEU A 7 -10.31 -12.45 -17.16
CA LEU A 7 -10.74 -12.13 -15.81
C LEU A 7 -11.97 -12.93 -15.36
N ASP A 8 -12.75 -13.45 -16.32
CA ASP A 8 -13.95 -14.27 -16.04
C ASP A 8 -13.70 -15.77 -16.22
N ASP A 9 -12.52 -16.15 -16.72
CA ASP A 9 -12.09 -17.55 -16.80
C ASP A 9 -11.29 -17.94 -15.55
N GLN A 10 -11.98 -18.58 -14.60
CA GLN A 10 -11.37 -19.03 -13.34
C GLN A 10 -10.22 -20.03 -13.55
N GLY A 11 -10.28 -20.86 -14.60
CA GLY A 11 -9.21 -21.79 -14.94
C GLY A 11 -7.94 -21.06 -15.36
N THR A 12 -8.09 -20.06 -16.22
CA THR A 12 -6.99 -19.20 -16.64
C THR A 12 -6.42 -18.41 -15.46
N LEU A 13 -7.26 -17.79 -14.61
CA LEU A 13 -6.81 -17.08 -13.40
C LEU A 13 -5.97 -17.99 -12.51
N ALA A 14 -6.47 -19.19 -12.18
CA ALA A 14 -5.73 -20.15 -11.33
C ALA A 14 -4.42 -20.61 -11.97
N SER A 15 -4.35 -20.76 -13.28
CA SER A 15 -3.14 -21.18 -13.99
C SER A 15 -2.05 -20.09 -14.01
N LEU A 16 -2.43 -18.82 -13.98
CA LEU A 16 -1.53 -17.67 -13.97
C LEU A 16 -1.10 -17.28 -12.55
N ASP A 17 -2.00 -17.32 -11.56
CA ASP A 17 -1.72 -16.98 -10.16
C ASP A 17 -1.11 -18.17 -9.40
N ARG A 18 0.07 -18.60 -9.83
CA ARG A 18 0.76 -19.81 -9.30
C ARG A 18 1.17 -19.70 -7.83
N SER A 19 1.18 -18.51 -7.31
CA SER A 19 1.58 -18.23 -5.91
C SER A 19 0.38 -17.89 -5.02
N ASP A 20 -0.82 -18.14 -5.49
CA ASP A 20 -2.08 -17.86 -4.78
C ASP A 20 -2.17 -16.42 -4.24
N THR A 21 -1.75 -15.44 -5.06
CA THR A 21 -1.71 -14.02 -4.67
C THR A 21 -3.09 -13.50 -4.31
N LEU A 22 -4.13 -13.88 -5.09
CA LEU A 22 -5.52 -13.51 -4.79
C LEU A 22 -5.98 -14.09 -3.45
N VAL A 23 -5.63 -15.35 -3.14
CA VAL A 23 -5.94 -16.00 -1.86
C VAL A 23 -5.18 -15.31 -0.71
N ALA A 24 -3.92 -14.97 -0.93
CA ALA A 24 -3.12 -14.26 0.06
C ALA A 24 -3.70 -12.87 0.37
N LEU A 25 -4.17 -12.12 -0.63
CA LEU A 25 -4.88 -10.85 -0.44
C LEU A 25 -6.22 -11.06 0.27
N ALA A 26 -6.99 -12.08 -0.11
CA ALA A 26 -8.26 -12.40 0.53
C ALA A 26 -8.12 -12.79 2.01
N SER A 27 -6.93 -13.22 2.44
CA SER A 27 -6.66 -13.53 3.85
C SER A 27 -6.39 -12.30 4.74
N ALA A 28 -6.53 -11.08 4.21
CA ALA A 28 -6.14 -9.84 4.91
C ALA A 28 -6.84 -9.65 6.27
N GLY A 29 -8.16 -9.89 6.37
CA GLY A 29 -8.89 -9.84 7.64
C GLY A 29 -8.39 -10.90 8.64
N ALA A 30 -8.13 -12.10 8.16
CA ALA A 30 -7.54 -13.14 9.00
C ALA A 30 -6.09 -12.82 9.43
N GLN A 31 -5.34 -12.06 8.63
CA GLN A 31 -4.01 -11.57 9.03
C GLN A 31 -4.13 -10.61 10.22
N VAL A 32 -5.09 -9.68 10.19
CA VAL A 32 -5.35 -8.75 11.31
C VAL A 32 -5.64 -9.54 12.58
N ARG A 33 -6.63 -10.44 12.56
CA ARG A 33 -7.04 -11.21 13.75
C ARG A 33 -5.91 -12.07 14.33
N ARG A 34 -5.13 -12.73 13.47
CA ARG A 34 -3.95 -13.50 13.93
C ARG A 34 -2.87 -12.60 14.53
N SER A 35 -2.67 -11.40 13.97
CA SER A 35 -1.66 -10.47 14.46
C SER A 35 -2.07 -9.78 15.76
N LEU A 36 -3.37 -9.61 16.02
CA LEU A 36 -3.90 -9.20 17.33
C LEU A 36 -3.48 -10.20 18.42
N ALA A 37 -3.71 -11.49 18.20
CA ALA A 37 -3.31 -12.53 19.14
C ALA A 37 -1.77 -12.59 19.31
N ALA A 38 -1.02 -12.57 18.21
CA ALA A 38 0.45 -12.62 18.26
C ALA A 38 1.05 -11.41 19.00
N ALA A 39 0.48 -10.21 18.85
CA ALA A 39 0.93 -9.02 19.55
C ALA A 39 0.68 -9.10 21.07
N SER A 40 -0.46 -9.65 21.47
CA SER A 40 -0.78 -9.93 22.87
C SER A 40 0.19 -10.95 23.47
N ASP A 41 0.41 -12.08 22.79
CA ASP A 41 1.33 -13.14 23.22
C ASP A 41 2.78 -12.64 23.34
N ALA A 42 3.19 -11.71 22.47
CA ALA A 42 4.50 -11.07 22.51
C ALA A 42 4.65 -10.04 23.63
N GLY A 43 3.58 -9.70 24.34
CA GLY A 43 3.58 -8.69 25.40
C GLY A 43 3.79 -7.27 24.85
N LEU A 44 3.16 -6.93 23.73
CA LEU A 44 3.27 -5.60 23.12
C LEU A 44 2.74 -4.51 24.05
N GLU A 45 1.81 -4.82 24.92
CA GLU A 45 1.28 -3.90 25.94
C GLU A 45 2.37 -3.34 26.89
N ARG A 46 3.55 -3.94 26.95
CA ARG A 46 4.71 -3.38 27.69
C ARG A 46 5.19 -2.04 27.12
N LEU A 47 4.76 -1.67 25.93
CA LEU A 47 5.00 -0.33 25.37
C LEU A 47 4.16 0.75 26.08
N ARG A 48 3.09 0.37 26.79
CA ARG A 48 2.32 1.31 27.60
C ARG A 48 3.19 1.85 28.73
N GLY A 49 3.22 3.15 28.82
CA GLY A 49 4.08 3.84 29.78
C GLY A 49 5.52 4.08 29.31
N LEU A 50 5.87 3.67 28.12
CA LEU A 50 7.08 4.15 27.45
C LEU A 50 6.77 5.56 26.92
N ASP A 51 7.65 6.52 27.24
CA ASP A 51 7.53 7.92 26.80
C ASP A 51 8.77 8.28 25.95
N PRO A 52 8.80 7.85 24.68
CA PRO A 52 9.94 8.14 23.81
C PRO A 52 9.93 9.61 23.38
N ARG A 53 11.12 10.23 23.26
CA ARG A 53 11.27 11.58 22.68
C ARG A 53 10.93 11.60 21.19
N GLY A 54 11.18 10.51 20.50
CA GLY A 54 10.90 10.34 19.09
C GLY A 54 10.89 8.88 18.68
N ILE A 55 10.26 8.61 17.55
CA ILE A 55 10.11 7.27 17.00
C ILE A 55 10.68 7.21 15.59
N VAL A 56 11.47 6.16 15.32
CA VAL A 56 11.84 5.80 13.95
C VAL A 56 11.14 4.51 13.55
N VAL A 57 10.45 4.52 12.41
CA VAL A 57 9.88 3.31 11.82
C VAL A 57 10.80 2.85 10.69
N ALA A 58 11.53 1.77 10.96
CA ALA A 58 12.52 1.19 10.06
C ALA A 58 11.86 0.12 9.17
N ALA A 59 11.54 0.47 7.93
CA ALA A 59 10.89 -0.44 6.98
C ALA A 59 11.35 -0.15 5.54
N ALA A 60 11.35 -1.18 4.68
CA ALA A 60 11.75 -1.03 3.28
C ALA A 60 10.95 -1.94 2.35
N GLY A 61 10.88 -1.60 1.07
CA GLY A 61 10.21 -2.39 0.04
C GLY A 61 8.72 -2.55 0.31
N GLY A 62 8.20 -3.78 0.33
CA GLY A 62 6.77 -4.03 0.57
C GLY A 62 6.29 -3.68 1.99
N SER A 63 7.20 -3.56 2.95
CA SER A 63 6.90 -3.16 4.33
C SER A 63 6.86 -1.62 4.50
N ALA A 64 7.31 -0.84 3.52
CA ALA A 64 7.37 0.62 3.63
C ALA A 64 5.99 1.24 3.91
N ALA A 65 4.93 0.68 3.34
CA ALA A 65 3.56 1.15 3.58
C ALA A 65 3.14 1.12 5.07
N VAL A 66 3.77 0.26 5.89
CA VAL A 66 3.54 0.24 7.34
C VAL A 66 4.16 1.46 8.02
N ALA A 67 5.35 1.86 7.59
CA ALA A 67 5.99 3.08 8.08
C ALA A 67 5.21 4.33 7.66
N ASP A 68 4.80 4.39 6.39
CA ASP A 68 3.99 5.49 5.87
C ASP A 68 2.65 5.62 6.64
N LEU A 69 1.99 4.48 6.93
CA LEU A 69 0.76 4.46 7.72
C LEU A 69 0.99 4.94 9.16
N PHE A 70 2.08 4.53 9.79
CA PHE A 70 2.41 4.96 11.15
C PHE A 70 2.70 6.46 11.20
N GLU A 71 3.40 7.01 10.21
CA GLU A 71 3.60 8.46 10.07
C GLU A 71 2.27 9.21 9.87
N ALA A 72 1.37 8.68 9.02
CA ALA A 72 0.05 9.29 8.80
C ALA A 72 -0.79 9.33 10.09
N LEU A 73 -0.75 8.27 10.90
CA LEU A 73 -1.38 8.25 12.23
C LEU A 73 -0.79 9.33 13.16
N ALA A 74 0.53 9.45 13.16
CA ALA A 74 1.23 10.42 14.00
C ALA A 74 0.92 11.87 13.59
N CYS A 75 0.82 12.15 12.29
CA CYS A 75 0.46 13.48 11.78
C CYS A 75 -0.90 13.97 12.29
N ALA A 76 -1.82 13.08 12.66
CA ALA A 76 -3.14 13.43 13.13
C ALA A 76 -3.18 13.99 14.57
N GLY A 77 -2.11 13.84 15.36
CA GLY A 77 -2.13 14.35 16.75
C GLY A 77 -1.00 13.91 17.67
N ALA A 78 0.05 13.27 17.18
CA ALA A 78 1.16 12.89 18.03
C ALA A 78 1.93 14.13 18.56
N SER A 79 2.30 14.09 19.83
CA SER A 79 3.07 15.14 20.49
C SER A 79 4.60 14.99 20.30
N LEU A 80 5.02 13.94 19.59
CA LEU A 80 6.43 13.59 19.39
C LEU A 80 6.72 13.36 17.89
N PRO A 81 7.97 13.56 17.44
CA PRO A 81 8.35 13.32 16.05
C PRO A 81 8.35 11.83 15.73
N VAL A 82 7.78 11.49 14.58
CA VAL A 82 7.85 10.15 13.97
C VAL A 82 8.52 10.29 12.60
N GLN A 83 9.47 9.43 12.31
CA GLN A 83 10.21 9.44 11.04
C GLN A 83 10.36 8.04 10.48
N SER A 84 10.04 7.85 9.20
CA SER A 84 10.37 6.62 8.47
C SER A 84 11.84 6.58 8.06
N CYS A 85 12.42 5.37 8.06
CA CYS A 85 13.79 5.15 7.62
C CYS A 85 13.90 3.82 6.89
N SER A 86 14.44 3.81 5.67
CA SER A 86 14.55 2.60 4.85
C SER A 86 15.95 2.02 4.76
N ALA A 87 16.99 2.79 5.17
CA ALA A 87 18.38 2.39 5.11
C ALA A 87 19.21 3.08 6.19
N ALA A 88 20.25 2.38 6.66
CA ALA A 88 21.22 2.94 7.61
C ALA A 88 22.01 4.11 7.00
N PRO A 89 22.50 5.05 7.84
CA PRO A 89 22.43 5.05 9.30
C PRO A 89 21.09 5.56 9.87
N LEU A 90 20.81 5.25 11.14
CA LEU A 90 19.75 5.92 11.90
C LEU A 90 20.03 7.43 12.02
N PRO A 91 18.97 8.27 12.05
CA PRO A 91 19.11 9.69 12.35
C PRO A 91 19.98 9.93 13.59
N GLY A 92 20.78 10.99 13.55
CA GLY A 92 21.77 11.27 14.60
C GLY A 92 21.18 11.54 15.99
N TRP A 93 19.89 11.93 16.04
CA TRP A 93 19.19 12.20 17.30
C TRP A 93 18.73 10.93 18.03
N VAL A 94 18.69 9.77 17.37
CA VAL A 94 18.23 8.51 17.97
C VAL A 94 19.21 8.01 19.04
N GLY A 95 18.70 7.76 20.24
CA GLY A 95 19.44 7.27 21.40
C GLY A 95 18.56 6.51 22.40
N SER A 96 19.02 6.42 23.64
CA SER A 96 18.37 5.59 24.68
C SER A 96 16.97 6.07 25.11
N LEU A 97 16.60 7.29 24.78
CA LEU A 97 15.28 7.86 25.06
C LEU A 97 14.31 7.75 23.87
N ASP A 98 14.68 7.06 22.82
CA ASP A 98 13.90 6.97 21.60
C ASP A 98 13.48 5.53 21.33
N LEU A 99 12.47 5.35 20.49
CA LEU A 99 11.97 4.04 20.06
C LEU A 99 12.26 3.80 18.59
N VAL A 100 12.74 2.61 18.26
CA VAL A 100 12.81 2.14 16.87
C VAL A 100 11.82 1.00 16.67
N ILE A 101 10.93 1.13 15.69
CA ILE A 101 10.00 0.09 15.25
C ILE A 101 10.54 -0.48 13.94
N ALA A 102 11.08 -1.71 13.97
CA ALA A 102 11.69 -2.32 12.80
C ALA A 102 10.78 -3.39 12.20
N VAL A 103 10.36 -3.18 10.95
CA VAL A 103 9.38 -4.01 10.24
C VAL A 103 10.01 -4.70 9.04
N SER A 104 10.05 -6.02 9.07
CA SER A 104 10.54 -6.85 7.95
C SER A 104 9.87 -8.20 7.97
N GLN A 105 9.02 -8.52 7.00
CA GLN A 105 8.31 -9.80 6.93
C GLN A 105 9.24 -11.00 7.17
N SER A 106 10.31 -11.11 6.40
CA SER A 106 11.28 -12.22 6.53
C SER A 106 12.22 -12.05 7.74
N GLY A 107 12.26 -10.87 8.35
CA GLY A 107 13.26 -10.52 9.36
C GLY A 107 14.71 -10.51 8.86
N ARG A 108 14.90 -10.49 7.51
CA ARG A 108 16.23 -10.61 6.85
C ARG A 108 16.57 -9.43 5.95
N ALA A 109 15.71 -8.43 5.84
CA ALA A 109 15.98 -7.24 5.01
C ALA A 109 17.21 -6.50 5.56
N ALA A 110 18.28 -6.41 4.77
CA ALA A 110 19.57 -5.89 5.22
C ALA A 110 19.49 -4.47 5.79
N GLY A 111 18.73 -3.57 5.14
CA GLY A 111 18.52 -2.20 5.62
C GLY A 111 17.85 -2.16 7.00
N THR A 112 16.73 -2.87 7.15
CA THR A 112 15.99 -2.94 8.42
C THR A 112 16.82 -3.58 9.53
N LEU A 113 17.56 -4.66 9.22
CA LEU A 113 18.48 -5.29 10.17
C LEU A 113 19.59 -4.34 10.64
N ALA A 114 20.19 -3.59 9.71
CA ALA A 114 21.24 -2.63 10.04
C ALA A 114 20.71 -1.54 10.97
N LEU A 115 19.52 -1.00 10.70
CA LEU A 115 18.86 -0.02 11.54
C LEU A 115 18.51 -0.56 12.93
N ALA A 116 17.95 -1.78 13.03
CA ALA A 116 17.66 -2.42 14.31
C ALA A 116 18.93 -2.72 15.13
N ALA A 117 19.99 -3.20 14.48
CA ALA A 117 21.28 -3.44 15.14
C ALA A 117 21.94 -2.11 15.60
N GLU A 118 21.77 -1.05 14.86
CA GLU A 118 22.24 0.27 15.26
C GLU A 118 21.43 0.82 16.44
N ALA A 119 20.10 0.66 16.44
CA ALA A 119 19.26 1.00 17.59
C ALA A 119 19.70 0.28 18.86
N GLN A 120 19.96 -1.03 18.75
CA GLN A 120 20.50 -1.82 19.87
C GLN A 120 21.83 -1.22 20.40
N ARG A 121 22.78 -0.90 19.50
CA ARG A 121 24.08 -0.33 19.93
C ARG A 121 23.95 1.04 20.60
N ARG A 122 22.96 1.86 20.16
CA ARG A 122 22.67 3.18 20.74
C ARG A 122 21.82 3.12 22.02
N GLY A 123 21.36 1.91 22.41
CA GLY A 123 20.53 1.70 23.59
C GLY A 123 19.09 2.19 23.41
N ALA A 124 18.62 2.43 22.18
CA ALA A 124 17.22 2.78 21.91
C ALA A 124 16.29 1.62 22.24
N SER A 125 15.06 1.93 22.68
CA SER A 125 14.00 0.94 22.81
C SER A 125 13.68 0.33 21.44
N LEU A 126 13.34 -0.97 21.39
CA LEU A 126 13.16 -1.68 20.14
C LEU A 126 11.87 -2.50 20.14
N LEU A 127 11.01 -2.24 19.18
CA LEU A 127 9.92 -3.11 18.73
C LEU A 127 10.32 -3.69 17.36
N THR A 128 10.19 -4.99 17.20
CA THR A 128 10.43 -5.64 15.90
C THR A 128 9.23 -6.47 15.47
N ILE A 129 8.90 -6.43 14.18
CA ILE A 129 7.78 -7.13 13.56
C ILE A 129 8.33 -7.93 12.38
N GLY A 130 8.23 -9.26 12.43
CA GLY A 130 8.79 -10.11 11.39
C GLY A 130 8.70 -11.60 11.69
N ALA A 131 9.40 -12.44 10.89
CA ALA A 131 9.45 -13.87 11.10
C ALA A 131 9.97 -14.23 12.49
N ALA A 132 9.38 -15.25 13.12
CA ALA A 132 9.75 -15.72 14.45
C ALA A 132 11.23 -16.12 14.53
N ASP A 133 11.67 -16.98 13.62
CA ASP A 133 13.04 -17.48 13.56
C ASP A 133 13.88 -16.66 12.57
N SER A 134 14.24 -15.45 12.98
CA SER A 134 14.92 -14.51 12.09
C SER A 134 16.03 -13.71 12.78
N PRO A 135 17.02 -13.23 12.03
CA PRO A 135 18.04 -12.32 12.56
C PRO A 135 17.45 -11.08 13.24
N LEU A 136 16.27 -10.61 12.79
CA LEU A 136 15.58 -9.47 13.40
C LEU A 136 15.05 -9.81 14.80
N ALA A 137 14.51 -11.02 14.98
CA ALA A 137 14.10 -11.52 16.29
C ALA A 137 15.29 -11.65 17.26
N GLU A 138 16.45 -12.12 16.76
CA GLU A 138 17.68 -12.19 17.56
C GLU A 138 18.18 -10.81 18.00
N VAL A 139 18.13 -9.81 17.11
CA VAL A 139 18.49 -8.41 17.47
C VAL A 139 17.57 -7.90 18.56
N SER A 140 16.26 -8.15 18.43
CA SER A 140 15.26 -7.78 19.43
C SER A 140 15.55 -8.42 20.80
N ALA A 141 15.84 -9.71 20.81
CA ALA A 141 16.16 -10.45 22.04
C ALA A 141 17.40 -9.88 22.74
N ARG A 142 18.47 -9.58 21.97
CA ARG A 142 19.69 -8.95 22.50
C ARG A 142 19.45 -7.54 23.05
N ALA A 143 18.54 -6.78 22.43
CA ALA A 143 18.13 -5.46 22.88
C ALA A 143 17.13 -5.51 24.06
N ARG A 144 16.66 -6.68 24.47
CA ARG A 144 15.53 -6.86 25.40
C ARG A 144 14.25 -6.15 24.93
N GLY A 145 14.11 -6.02 23.60
CA GLY A 145 12.95 -5.42 22.94
C GLY A 145 11.76 -6.36 22.88
N VAL A 146 10.68 -5.86 22.30
CA VAL A 146 9.50 -6.65 21.95
C VAL A 146 9.65 -7.17 20.53
N HIS A 147 9.43 -8.46 20.29
CA HIS A 147 9.34 -9.04 18.96
C HIS A 147 7.95 -9.62 18.73
N VAL A 148 7.24 -9.11 17.73
CA VAL A 148 5.95 -9.67 17.33
C VAL A 148 6.17 -10.58 16.10
N PRO A 149 5.98 -11.89 16.24
CA PRO A 149 6.16 -12.83 15.15
C PRO A 149 4.99 -12.75 14.17
N ILE A 150 5.30 -12.76 12.88
CA ILE A 150 4.30 -12.84 11.81
C ILE A 150 4.55 -14.04 10.90
N PRO A 151 3.49 -14.65 10.32
CA PRO A 151 3.63 -15.76 9.39
C PRO A 151 4.37 -15.36 8.12
N VAL A 152 5.21 -16.24 7.61
CA VAL A 152 6.01 -16.03 6.37
C VAL A 152 5.60 -16.99 5.25
N SER A 153 5.00 -18.13 5.59
CA SER A 153 4.64 -19.16 4.63
C SER A 153 3.55 -18.70 3.65
N GLY A 154 3.79 -18.91 2.35
CA GLY A 154 2.80 -18.65 1.29
C GLY A 154 2.49 -17.19 1.01
N SER A 155 3.20 -16.22 1.64
CA SER A 155 2.94 -14.81 1.45
C SER A 155 4.20 -14.00 1.11
N SER A 156 4.00 -12.88 0.42
CA SER A 156 5.05 -11.90 0.17
C SER A 156 4.83 -10.65 1.04
N SER A 157 5.84 -9.80 1.21
CA SER A 157 5.66 -8.51 1.93
C SER A 157 4.58 -7.62 1.32
N ARG A 158 4.19 -7.86 0.07
CA ARG A 158 3.10 -7.14 -0.60
C ARG A 158 1.72 -7.63 -0.18
N THR A 159 1.57 -8.94 0.01
CA THR A 159 0.30 -9.59 0.38
C THR A 159 0.13 -9.80 1.90
N SER A 160 1.15 -9.46 2.69
CA SER A 160 1.14 -9.57 4.16
C SER A 160 1.22 -8.20 4.87
N MET A 161 0.75 -7.15 4.20
CA MET A 161 0.77 -5.80 4.79
C MET A 161 0.05 -5.77 6.13
N TRP A 162 -1.13 -6.37 6.22
CA TRP A 162 -1.97 -6.30 7.41
C TRP A 162 -1.41 -7.11 8.58
N ALA A 163 -0.70 -8.20 8.30
CA ALA A 163 0.05 -8.91 9.35
C ALA A 163 1.15 -8.05 9.97
N GLN A 164 1.73 -7.13 9.20
CA GLN A 164 2.79 -6.22 9.66
C GLN A 164 2.22 -4.93 10.25
N ALA A 165 1.14 -4.39 9.66
CA ALA A 165 0.52 -3.15 10.08
C ALA A 165 -0.19 -3.27 11.43
N THR A 166 -0.87 -4.38 11.70
CA THR A 166 -1.64 -4.57 12.93
C THR A 166 -0.80 -4.41 14.20
N PRO A 167 0.38 -5.04 14.35
CA PRO A 167 1.22 -4.79 15.52
C PRO A 167 1.74 -3.35 15.60
N ALA A 168 1.97 -2.69 14.46
CA ALA A 168 2.38 -1.29 14.43
C ALA A 168 1.24 -0.35 14.89
N LEU A 169 0.01 -0.62 14.46
CA LEU A 169 -1.19 0.10 14.90
C LEU A 169 -1.43 -0.06 16.41
N LEU A 170 -1.30 -1.28 16.93
CA LEU A 170 -1.37 -1.54 18.38
C LEU A 170 -0.25 -0.84 19.15
N ALA A 171 0.95 -0.73 18.57
CA ALA A 171 2.03 0.03 19.18
C ALA A 171 1.69 1.53 19.22
N ALA A 172 1.05 2.08 18.18
CA ALA A 172 0.59 3.47 18.17
C ALA A 172 -0.45 3.72 19.28
N ASP A 173 -1.38 2.77 19.49
CA ASP A 173 -2.35 2.82 20.59
C ASP A 173 -1.67 2.75 21.96
N ALA A 174 -0.78 1.78 22.16
CA ALA A 174 -0.06 1.60 23.41
C ALA A 174 0.81 2.81 23.80
N LEU A 175 1.33 3.54 22.81
CA LEU A 175 2.15 4.74 22.97
C LEU A 175 1.30 6.04 23.06
N GLY A 176 -0.02 5.94 22.95
CA GLY A 176 -0.91 7.11 22.98
C GLY A 176 -0.82 8.02 21.74
N ILE A 177 -0.28 7.52 20.62
CA ILE A 177 -0.17 8.25 19.35
C ILE A 177 -1.53 8.34 18.66
N ALA A 178 -2.30 7.25 18.68
CA ALA A 178 -3.61 7.18 18.08
C ALA A 178 -4.47 6.17 18.84
N ALA A 179 -5.78 6.43 18.96
CA ALA A 179 -6.71 5.50 19.57
C ALA A 179 -7.13 4.41 18.56
N VAL A 180 -6.38 3.33 18.51
CA VAL A 180 -6.61 2.18 17.63
C VAL A 180 -6.80 0.92 18.46
N GLY A 181 -7.96 0.84 19.13
CA GLY A 181 -8.31 -0.31 19.95
C GLY A 181 -8.60 -1.58 19.17
N SER A 182 -8.73 -2.69 19.89
CA SER A 182 -9.08 -4.01 19.31
C SER A 182 -10.36 -3.96 18.47
N ASP A 183 -11.38 -3.23 18.92
CA ASP A 183 -12.66 -3.14 18.23
C ASP A 183 -12.54 -2.44 16.85
N THR A 184 -11.70 -1.40 16.77
CA THR A 184 -11.39 -0.74 15.49
C THR A 184 -10.66 -1.71 14.55
N LEU A 185 -9.73 -2.51 15.06
CA LEU A 185 -9.00 -3.49 14.27
C LEU A 185 -9.87 -4.68 13.84
N GLU A 186 -10.82 -5.12 14.65
CA GLU A 186 -11.84 -6.10 14.22
C GLU A 186 -12.74 -5.52 13.12
N SER A 187 -13.20 -4.28 13.27
CA SER A 187 -13.96 -3.58 12.22
C SER A 187 -13.16 -3.43 10.93
N LEU A 188 -11.86 -3.17 11.04
CA LEU A 188 -10.94 -3.12 9.91
C LEU A 188 -10.82 -4.50 9.23
N ALA A 189 -10.72 -5.58 10.01
CA ALA A 189 -10.71 -6.94 9.47
C ALA A 189 -12.01 -7.27 8.71
N ASP A 190 -13.16 -6.82 9.23
CA ASP A 190 -14.46 -7.00 8.56
C ASP A 190 -14.56 -6.22 7.24
N VAL A 191 -13.98 -5.02 7.16
CA VAL A 191 -13.86 -4.26 5.89
C VAL A 191 -13.03 -5.05 4.88
N LEU A 192 -11.88 -5.58 5.30
CA LEU A 192 -11.00 -6.37 4.42
C LEU A 192 -11.67 -7.66 3.91
N ASP A 193 -12.41 -8.37 4.78
CA ASP A 193 -13.14 -9.58 4.41
C ASP A 193 -14.28 -9.27 3.41
N ARG A 194 -14.93 -8.13 3.57
CA ARG A 194 -15.95 -7.64 2.63
C ARG A 194 -15.34 -7.33 1.26
N CYS A 195 -14.24 -6.56 1.22
CA CYS A 195 -13.52 -6.27 -0.02
C CYS A 195 -13.06 -7.56 -0.72
N ALA A 196 -12.57 -8.54 0.03
CA ALA A 196 -12.18 -9.84 -0.52
C ALA A 196 -13.36 -10.61 -1.12
N THR A 197 -14.54 -10.51 -0.50
CA THR A 197 -15.78 -11.13 -1.00
C THR A 197 -16.24 -10.48 -2.30
N GLU A 198 -16.20 -9.15 -2.38
CA GLU A 198 -16.58 -8.38 -3.58
C GLU A 198 -15.58 -8.61 -4.71
N ALA A 199 -14.28 -8.67 -4.39
CA ALA A 199 -13.20 -8.88 -5.34
C ALA A 199 -12.86 -10.34 -5.65
N ARG A 200 -13.72 -11.31 -5.26
CA ARG A 200 -13.45 -12.74 -5.48
C ARG A 200 -13.35 -13.10 -6.97
N PRO A 201 -12.53 -14.06 -7.37
CA PRO A 201 -12.34 -14.46 -8.77
C PRO A 201 -13.62 -14.89 -9.48
N ALA A 202 -14.56 -15.50 -8.74
CA ALA A 202 -15.84 -15.99 -9.28
C ALA A 202 -16.88 -14.89 -9.57
N SER A 203 -16.65 -13.65 -9.10
CA SER A 203 -17.52 -12.52 -9.46
C SER A 203 -17.20 -12.06 -10.89
N GLU A 204 -18.24 -11.84 -11.69
CA GLU A 204 -18.11 -11.38 -13.07
C GLU A 204 -17.45 -9.99 -13.15
N SER A 205 -16.74 -9.71 -14.24
CA SER A 205 -15.91 -8.50 -14.40
C SER A 205 -16.69 -7.22 -14.18
N PHE A 206 -17.94 -7.14 -14.65
CA PHE A 206 -18.75 -5.91 -14.59
C PHE A 206 -19.35 -5.62 -13.19
N VAL A 207 -19.35 -6.59 -12.26
CA VAL A 207 -19.79 -6.39 -10.86
C VAL A 207 -18.65 -6.40 -9.85
N ASN A 208 -17.47 -6.85 -10.25
CA ASN A 208 -16.29 -6.93 -9.39
C ASN A 208 -15.53 -5.60 -9.45
N PRO A 209 -15.53 -4.77 -8.39
CA PRO A 209 -14.96 -3.43 -8.45
C PRO A 209 -13.45 -3.44 -8.75
N ALA A 210 -12.74 -4.49 -8.35
CA ALA A 210 -11.30 -4.61 -8.61
C ALA A 210 -11.01 -5.00 -10.07
N LYS A 211 -11.85 -5.85 -10.70
CA LYS A 211 -11.74 -6.16 -12.12
C LYS A 211 -12.11 -4.95 -12.98
N VAL A 212 -13.18 -4.22 -12.60
CA VAL A 212 -13.54 -2.95 -13.26
C VAL A 212 -12.36 -1.98 -13.24
N LEU A 213 -11.79 -1.71 -12.07
CA LEU A 213 -10.65 -0.80 -11.96
C LEU A 213 -9.42 -1.31 -12.73
N ALA A 214 -9.16 -2.62 -12.75
CA ALA A 214 -8.07 -3.21 -13.52
C ALA A 214 -8.26 -2.98 -15.04
N THR A 215 -9.46 -3.16 -15.57
CA THR A 215 -9.83 -2.90 -16.97
C THR A 215 -9.69 -1.41 -17.30
N GLU A 216 -10.17 -0.54 -16.43
CA GLU A 216 -10.04 0.91 -16.60
C GLU A 216 -8.60 1.40 -16.66
N VAL A 217 -7.69 0.77 -15.91
CA VAL A 217 -6.26 1.11 -15.86
C VAL A 217 -5.47 0.51 -17.03
N ALA A 218 -5.93 -0.61 -17.59
CA ALA A 218 -5.15 -1.46 -18.48
C ALA A 218 -4.54 -0.75 -19.70
N GLU A 219 -5.24 0.21 -20.27
CA GLU A 219 -4.85 0.93 -21.49
C GLU A 219 -4.66 2.43 -21.25
N SER A 220 -4.26 2.78 -20.04
CA SER A 220 -4.10 4.18 -19.65
C SER A 220 -2.72 4.46 -19.04
N ALA A 221 -2.39 5.75 -18.92
CA ALA A 221 -1.31 6.25 -18.08
C ALA A 221 -1.93 6.71 -16.74
N PRO A 222 -1.96 5.85 -15.70
CA PRO A 222 -2.71 6.14 -14.50
C PRO A 222 -1.98 7.08 -13.54
N ILE A 223 -2.76 7.93 -12.90
CA ILE A 223 -2.35 8.79 -11.78
C ILE A 223 -3.28 8.46 -10.61
N VAL A 224 -2.73 8.23 -9.42
CA VAL A 224 -3.53 8.00 -8.21
C VAL A 224 -3.37 9.18 -7.27
N LEU A 225 -4.46 9.86 -6.95
CA LEU A 225 -4.53 10.88 -5.91
C LEU A 225 -5.33 10.38 -4.72
N GLY A 226 -4.89 10.70 -3.51
CA GLY A 226 -5.60 10.38 -2.28
C GLY A 226 -5.80 11.60 -1.41
N GLU A 227 -6.99 11.73 -0.83
CA GLU A 227 -7.34 12.82 0.09
C GLU A 227 -6.71 12.60 1.46
N GLY A 228 -6.06 13.64 1.97
CA GLY A 228 -5.45 13.64 3.29
C GLY A 228 -4.30 12.66 3.48
N PRO A 229 -3.79 12.53 4.72
CA PRO A 229 -2.62 11.69 5.01
C PRO A 229 -2.84 10.21 4.68
N PHE A 230 -3.97 9.63 5.08
CA PHE A 230 -4.28 8.22 4.82
C PHE A 230 -4.50 7.94 3.33
N GLY A 231 -5.21 8.83 2.63
CA GLY A 231 -5.39 8.74 1.18
C GLY A 231 -4.07 8.82 0.43
N GLY A 232 -3.15 9.69 0.87
CA GLY A 232 -1.80 9.79 0.31
C GLY A 232 -0.99 8.49 0.47
N VAL A 233 -1.07 7.84 1.63
CA VAL A 233 -0.45 6.52 1.86
C VAL A 233 -1.08 5.45 0.98
N ALA A 234 -2.42 5.45 0.85
CA ALA A 234 -3.13 4.53 -0.04
C ALA A 234 -2.74 4.74 -1.51
N ALA A 235 -2.64 5.98 -1.97
CA ALA A 235 -2.21 6.33 -3.33
C ALA A 235 -0.77 5.85 -3.60
N ARG A 236 0.16 6.09 -2.67
CA ARG A 236 1.54 5.59 -2.76
C ARG A 236 1.59 4.05 -2.80
N ARG A 237 0.78 3.39 -1.97
CA ARG A 237 0.64 1.94 -1.97
C ARG A 237 0.10 1.42 -3.30
N ALA A 238 -0.98 2.02 -3.80
CA ALA A 238 -1.57 1.67 -5.09
C ALA A 238 -0.55 1.78 -6.23
N ALA A 239 0.19 2.89 -6.30
CA ALA A 239 1.25 3.07 -7.29
C ALA A 239 2.33 1.97 -7.20
N SER A 240 2.73 1.59 -5.98
CA SER A 240 3.67 0.49 -5.76
C SER A 240 3.11 -0.86 -6.23
N MET A 241 1.82 -1.14 -5.99
CA MET A 241 1.18 -2.39 -6.40
C MET A 241 0.94 -2.45 -7.91
N PHE A 242 0.43 -1.38 -8.52
CA PHE A 242 0.29 -1.29 -9.98
C PHE A 242 1.64 -1.43 -10.69
N GLY A 243 2.69 -0.74 -10.18
CA GLY A 243 4.04 -0.86 -10.76
C GLY A 243 4.64 -2.23 -10.58
N ARG A 244 4.62 -2.78 -9.37
CA ARG A 244 5.30 -4.01 -9.01
C ARG A 244 4.54 -5.27 -9.40
N THR A 245 3.22 -5.29 -9.24
CA THR A 245 2.34 -6.42 -9.52
C THR A 245 1.69 -6.27 -10.89
N GLY A 246 1.00 -5.16 -11.15
CA GLY A 246 0.34 -4.84 -12.41
C GLY A 246 1.28 -4.47 -13.56
N ARG A 247 2.55 -4.14 -13.27
CA ARG A 247 3.58 -3.76 -14.25
C ARG A 247 3.26 -2.53 -15.09
N VAL A 248 2.46 -1.64 -14.51
CA VAL A 248 2.13 -0.33 -15.08
C VAL A 248 2.69 0.75 -14.17
N PRO A 249 3.55 1.65 -14.69
CA PRO A 249 4.05 2.77 -13.90
C PRO A 249 2.92 3.73 -13.59
N VAL A 250 2.86 4.21 -12.36
CA VAL A 250 1.79 5.07 -11.86
C VAL A 250 2.39 6.29 -11.15
N ALA A 251 1.97 7.49 -11.54
CA ALA A 251 2.20 8.69 -10.74
C ALA A 251 1.23 8.72 -9.56
N HIS A 252 1.64 9.26 -8.42
CA HIS A 252 0.77 9.34 -7.25
C HIS A 252 1.01 10.63 -6.45
N GLY A 253 0.05 10.99 -5.63
CA GLY A 253 0.19 12.11 -4.72
C GLY A 253 -0.87 12.15 -3.63
N ALA A 254 -0.58 12.93 -2.59
CA ALA A 254 -1.52 13.27 -1.53
C ALA A 254 -2.09 14.68 -1.77
N LEU A 255 -3.38 14.85 -1.55
CA LEU A 255 -4.01 16.17 -1.55
C LEU A 255 -3.88 16.79 -0.15
N PRO A 256 -3.71 18.12 -0.07
CA PRO A 256 -3.69 19.09 -1.18
C PRO A 256 -2.33 19.26 -1.88
N ASP A 257 -1.23 18.70 -1.34
CA ASP A 257 0.15 18.99 -1.75
C ASP A 257 0.41 18.71 -3.25
N ALA A 258 -0.04 17.56 -3.74
CA ALA A 258 0.19 17.14 -5.13
C ALA A 258 -0.75 17.79 -6.16
N ALA A 259 -1.74 18.59 -5.75
CA ALA A 259 -2.79 19.08 -6.64
C ALA A 259 -2.24 19.80 -7.87
N SER A 260 -1.39 20.80 -7.67
CA SER A 260 -0.89 21.64 -8.77
C SER A 260 -0.05 20.89 -9.79
N GLN A 261 0.83 19.98 -9.32
CA GLN A 261 1.69 19.22 -10.23
C GLN A 261 0.91 18.19 -11.05
N ILE A 262 -0.16 17.62 -10.48
CA ILE A 262 -0.98 16.63 -11.17
C ILE A 262 -1.93 17.31 -12.15
N VAL A 263 -2.59 18.39 -11.75
CA VAL A 263 -3.49 19.13 -12.64
C VAL A 263 -2.72 19.69 -13.86
N ALA A 264 -1.48 20.14 -13.68
CA ALA A 264 -0.65 20.56 -14.81
C ALA A 264 -0.39 19.45 -15.85
N CYS A 265 -0.48 18.16 -15.47
CA CYS A 265 -0.36 17.06 -16.43
C CYS A 265 -1.61 16.95 -17.34
N PHE A 266 -2.74 17.54 -16.95
CA PHE A 266 -3.97 17.50 -17.75
C PHE A 266 -3.91 18.39 -19.02
N ASP A 267 -2.91 19.27 -19.09
CA ASP A 267 -2.60 20.05 -20.29
C ASP A 267 -1.46 19.43 -21.12
N GLY A 268 -0.96 18.25 -20.69
CA GLY A 268 0.24 17.64 -21.26
C GLY A 268 -0.04 16.66 -22.39
N LEU A 269 1.03 16.01 -22.87
CA LEU A 269 1.03 15.08 -24.02
C LEU A 269 0.13 13.85 -23.86
N LEU A 270 -0.24 13.50 -22.63
CA LEU A 270 -1.09 12.35 -22.31
C LEU A 270 -2.49 12.78 -21.88
N ALA A 271 -2.77 14.09 -21.84
CA ALA A 271 -4.12 14.62 -21.60
C ALA A 271 -5.07 14.11 -22.70
N GLY A 272 -6.32 13.92 -22.34
CA GLY A 272 -7.31 13.28 -23.19
C GLY A 272 -7.39 13.91 -24.55
N GLY A 273 -7.32 13.09 -25.59
CA GLY A 273 -7.60 13.40 -26.97
C GLY A 273 -7.08 14.73 -27.45
N GLY A 274 -5.74 14.92 -27.46
CA GLY A 274 -5.18 16.09 -28.13
C GLY A 274 -5.85 16.20 -29.49
N ALA A 275 -6.27 17.41 -29.85
CA ALA A 275 -7.08 17.75 -31.02
C ALA A 275 -6.52 17.29 -32.40
N GLU A 276 -5.48 16.46 -32.39
CA GLU A 276 -4.85 15.88 -33.59
C GLU A 276 -4.79 14.33 -33.57
N GLY A 277 -5.47 13.64 -32.60
CA GLY A 277 -5.42 12.17 -32.49
C GLY A 277 -6.62 11.50 -31.81
N GLY A 278 -7.70 12.24 -31.55
CA GLY A 278 -8.93 11.63 -31.04
C GLY A 278 -9.67 10.93 -32.18
N ASP A 279 -10.08 9.67 -31.93
CA ASP A 279 -11.01 8.84 -32.73
C ASP A 279 -11.17 9.26 -34.21
N ASP A 280 -10.07 9.47 -34.91
CA ASP A 280 -10.13 9.60 -36.37
C ASP A 280 -10.48 8.22 -36.89
N ILE A 281 -11.76 8.04 -37.23
CA ILE A 281 -12.27 6.82 -37.86
C ILE A 281 -11.53 6.51 -39.20
N PHE A 282 -10.69 7.43 -39.67
CA PHE A 282 -9.83 7.28 -40.84
C PHE A 282 -8.35 7.08 -40.48
N ALA A 283 -8.00 7.00 -39.18
CA ALA A 283 -6.63 6.73 -38.75
C ALA A 283 -6.15 5.39 -39.32
N ASP A 284 -5.04 5.45 -40.07
CA ASP A 284 -4.39 4.24 -40.61
C ASP A 284 -3.37 3.73 -39.57
N PRO A 285 -3.57 2.53 -38.99
CA PRO A 285 -2.65 1.96 -38.00
C PRO A 285 -1.20 1.80 -38.49
N PHE A 286 -0.97 1.86 -39.79
CA PHE A 286 0.36 1.74 -40.41
C PHE A 286 1.02 3.10 -40.74
N LEU A 287 0.24 4.17 -40.85
CA LEU A 287 0.72 5.50 -41.22
C LEU A 287 0.72 6.47 -40.01
N ASP A 288 -0.26 6.33 -39.13
CA ASP A 288 -0.36 7.10 -37.91
C ASP A 288 0.37 6.36 -36.81
N GLY A 289 1.37 6.96 -36.21
CA GLY A 289 2.21 6.33 -35.19
C GLY A 289 1.43 5.72 -34.03
N PRO A 290 2.07 4.95 -33.12
CA PRO A 290 1.38 4.27 -32.04
C PRO A 290 0.58 5.26 -31.19
N THR A 291 -0.71 4.96 -30.94
CA THR A 291 -1.58 5.73 -30.08
C THR A 291 -0.98 5.77 -28.66
N ARG A 292 -0.88 6.96 -28.08
CA ARG A 292 -0.39 7.13 -26.71
C ARG A 292 -1.48 6.73 -25.72
N PRO A 293 -1.14 6.04 -24.61
CA PRO A 293 -2.13 5.73 -23.60
C PRO A 293 -2.65 7.04 -22.98
N PRO A 294 -3.98 7.25 -22.97
CA PRO A 294 -4.56 8.46 -22.37
C PRO A 294 -4.36 8.48 -20.86
N LEU A 295 -4.29 9.68 -20.28
CA LEU A 295 -4.28 9.83 -18.84
C LEU A 295 -5.58 9.30 -18.22
N ARG A 296 -5.43 8.68 -17.04
CA ARG A 296 -6.55 8.32 -16.17
C ARG A 296 -6.24 8.77 -14.74
N LEU A 297 -7.15 9.52 -14.17
CA LEU A 297 -7.12 9.90 -12.77
C LEU A 297 -7.90 8.89 -11.93
N ILE A 298 -7.24 8.24 -10.98
CA ILE A 298 -7.86 7.44 -9.93
C ILE A 298 -7.88 8.29 -8.67
N MET A 299 -9.07 8.67 -8.21
CA MET A 299 -9.25 9.51 -7.04
C MET A 299 -9.75 8.68 -5.86
N LEU A 300 -8.90 8.51 -4.85
CA LEU A 300 -9.24 7.85 -3.57
C LEU A 300 -9.85 8.90 -2.65
N ARG A 301 -11.18 8.91 -2.54
CA ARG A 301 -11.91 9.98 -1.86
C ARG A 301 -12.11 9.70 -0.38
N ASP A 302 -12.03 10.78 0.39
CA ASP A 302 -12.59 10.87 1.73
C ASP A 302 -14.00 11.47 1.61
N THR A 303 -15.01 10.77 2.11
CA THR A 303 -16.42 11.21 2.03
C THR A 303 -16.73 12.34 3.01
N SER A 304 -15.74 12.88 3.71
CA SER A 304 -15.93 14.03 4.61
C SER A 304 -16.23 15.31 3.83
N GLU A 305 -17.19 16.09 4.31
CA GLU A 305 -17.46 17.42 3.78
C GLU A 305 -16.38 18.41 4.25
N GLY A 306 -15.88 19.27 3.37
CA GLY A 306 -14.90 20.27 3.77
C GLY A 306 -14.14 20.93 2.63
N ALA A 307 -13.03 21.58 2.97
CA ALA A 307 -12.16 22.25 1.99
C ALA A 307 -11.53 21.27 1.00
N ASP A 308 -11.14 20.09 1.50
CA ASP A 308 -10.52 19.05 0.69
C ASP A 308 -11.52 18.44 -0.30
N ALA A 309 -12.77 18.21 0.10
CA ALA A 309 -13.82 17.75 -0.80
C ALA A 309 -14.10 18.73 -1.95
N ARG A 310 -14.01 20.05 -1.70
CA ARG A 310 -14.13 21.07 -2.77
C ARG A 310 -12.93 21.02 -3.71
N LEU A 311 -11.72 20.87 -3.19
CA LEU A 311 -10.51 20.73 -3.99
C LEU A 311 -10.61 19.50 -4.90
N THR A 312 -10.99 18.37 -4.34
CA THR A 312 -11.20 17.11 -5.08
C THR A 312 -12.23 17.30 -6.20
N SER A 313 -13.39 17.89 -5.89
CA SER A 313 -14.43 18.14 -6.89
C SER A 313 -13.93 19.04 -8.02
N THR A 314 -13.12 20.05 -7.69
CA THR A 314 -12.51 20.93 -8.71
C THR A 314 -11.52 20.17 -9.59
N ILE A 315 -10.66 19.34 -9.01
CA ILE A 315 -9.69 18.52 -9.76
C ILE A 315 -10.41 17.55 -10.69
N VAL A 316 -11.46 16.89 -10.22
CA VAL A 316 -12.29 15.98 -11.02
C VAL A 316 -12.93 16.74 -12.19
N SER A 317 -13.55 17.90 -11.94
CA SER A 317 -14.15 18.72 -13.01
C SER A 317 -13.12 19.14 -14.05
N VAL A 318 -11.94 19.61 -13.63
CA VAL A 318 -10.87 19.98 -14.57
C VAL A 318 -10.39 18.77 -15.37
N ALA A 319 -10.26 17.61 -14.76
CA ALA A 319 -9.89 16.36 -15.47
C ALA A 319 -10.92 16.01 -16.55
N GLU A 320 -12.21 16.04 -16.22
CA GLU A 320 -13.31 15.78 -17.15
C GLU A 320 -13.37 16.80 -18.28
N ASP A 321 -13.24 18.12 -17.97
CA ASP A 321 -13.22 19.21 -18.94
C ASP A 321 -12.05 19.11 -19.93
N THR A 322 -10.93 18.52 -19.52
CA THR A 322 -9.74 18.28 -20.35
C THR A 322 -9.73 16.91 -21.03
N GLY A 323 -10.81 16.12 -20.88
CA GLY A 323 -10.92 14.79 -21.47
C GLY A 323 -10.10 13.70 -20.77
N VAL A 324 -9.60 13.96 -19.57
CA VAL A 324 -8.94 12.97 -18.73
C VAL A 324 -10.00 12.07 -18.09
N ARG A 325 -9.88 10.74 -18.29
CA ARG A 325 -10.81 9.78 -17.70
C ARG A 325 -10.64 9.72 -16.18
N VAL A 326 -11.74 9.68 -15.44
CA VAL A 326 -11.73 9.64 -13.97
C VAL A 326 -12.35 8.36 -13.44
N SER A 327 -11.67 7.72 -12.49
CA SER A 327 -12.16 6.61 -11.69
C SER A 327 -12.28 7.09 -10.24
N LEU A 328 -13.50 7.25 -9.74
CA LEU A 328 -13.75 7.65 -8.36
C LEU A 328 -13.83 6.40 -7.48
N VAL A 329 -13.04 6.37 -6.41
CA VAL A 329 -13.02 5.29 -5.43
C VAL A 329 -13.48 5.83 -4.08
N ASP A 330 -14.71 5.48 -3.72
CA ASP A 330 -15.32 5.82 -2.45
C ASP A 330 -15.23 4.65 -1.47
N ALA A 331 -14.97 4.94 -0.21
CA ALA A 331 -14.98 3.94 0.85
C ALA A 331 -16.21 4.15 1.77
N PRO A 332 -17.01 3.11 2.01
CA PRO A 332 -18.26 3.20 2.78
C PRO A 332 -17.98 3.23 4.30
N SER A 333 -17.22 4.21 4.78
CA SER A 333 -16.92 4.40 6.20
C SER A 333 -16.62 5.85 6.51
N THR A 334 -16.94 6.31 7.72
CA THR A 334 -16.53 7.61 8.27
C THR A 334 -15.20 7.55 9.00
N ASP A 335 -14.72 6.36 9.37
CA ASP A 335 -13.43 6.16 10.03
C ASP A 335 -12.30 6.20 8.99
N PRO A 336 -11.29 7.09 9.15
CA PRO A 336 -10.18 7.23 8.20
C PRO A 336 -9.36 5.94 8.00
N LEU A 337 -9.16 5.16 9.06
CA LEU A 337 -8.40 3.91 9.00
C LEU A 337 -9.18 2.82 8.25
N LEU A 338 -10.50 2.77 8.41
CA LEU A 338 -11.35 1.83 7.68
C LEU A 338 -11.45 2.21 6.20
N ARG A 339 -11.50 3.51 5.88
CA ARG A 339 -11.41 3.98 4.47
C ARG A 339 -10.08 3.60 3.85
N PHE A 340 -8.98 3.84 4.56
CA PHE A 340 -7.64 3.42 4.13
C PHE A 340 -7.60 1.92 3.82
N ALA A 341 -8.16 1.08 4.70
CA ALA A 341 -8.22 -0.36 4.50
C ALA A 341 -8.98 -0.74 3.22
N HIS A 342 -10.11 -0.10 2.95
CA HIS A 342 -10.89 -0.30 1.72
C HIS A 342 -10.09 0.10 0.47
N HIS A 343 -9.51 1.29 0.44
CA HIS A 343 -8.72 1.78 -0.70
C HIS A 343 -7.53 0.87 -1.01
N VAL A 344 -6.81 0.43 0.04
CA VAL A 344 -5.69 -0.50 -0.11
C VAL A 344 -6.15 -1.85 -0.63
N ALA A 345 -7.22 -2.42 -0.08
CA ALA A 345 -7.71 -3.72 -0.51
C ALA A 345 -8.15 -3.68 -1.98
N LEU A 346 -8.98 -2.71 -2.36
CA LEU A 346 -9.45 -2.56 -3.73
C LEU A 346 -8.31 -2.42 -4.74
N THR A 347 -7.36 -1.53 -4.46
CA THR A 347 -6.24 -1.27 -5.38
C THR A 347 -5.24 -2.42 -5.44
N ASP A 348 -5.03 -3.17 -4.35
CA ASP A 348 -4.18 -4.36 -4.33
C ASP A 348 -4.79 -5.48 -5.18
N PHE A 349 -6.11 -5.73 -5.10
CA PHE A 349 -6.82 -6.66 -5.96
C PHE A 349 -6.81 -6.19 -7.41
N ALA A 350 -7.08 -4.91 -7.68
CA ALA A 350 -7.07 -4.35 -9.04
C ALA A 350 -5.70 -4.50 -9.72
N ALA A 351 -4.61 -4.22 -9.01
CA ALA A 351 -3.25 -4.43 -9.52
C ALA A 351 -2.95 -5.91 -9.81
N THR A 352 -3.54 -6.83 -9.05
CA THR A 352 -3.40 -8.26 -9.26
C THR A 352 -4.20 -8.72 -10.48
N TYR A 353 -5.45 -8.28 -10.62
CA TYR A 353 -6.25 -8.56 -11.81
C TYR A 353 -5.66 -7.93 -13.07
N LEU A 354 -5.06 -6.75 -12.97
CA LEU A 354 -4.35 -6.13 -14.09
C LEU A 354 -3.19 -7.01 -14.58
N ALA A 355 -2.40 -7.61 -13.68
CA ALA A 355 -1.35 -8.55 -14.05
C ALA A 355 -1.93 -9.80 -14.75
N LEU A 356 -2.99 -10.37 -14.19
CA LEU A 356 -3.63 -11.57 -14.71
C LEU A 356 -4.27 -11.33 -16.09
N GLY A 357 -4.97 -10.20 -16.29
CA GLY A 357 -5.50 -9.79 -17.58
C GLY A 357 -4.43 -9.61 -18.66
N GLN A 358 -3.21 -9.18 -18.26
CA GLN A 358 -2.04 -9.12 -19.15
C GLN A 358 -1.37 -10.49 -19.37
N GLY A 359 -1.82 -11.56 -18.68
CA GLY A 359 -1.23 -12.90 -18.78
C GLY A 359 0.05 -13.07 -17.96
N PHE A 360 0.27 -12.24 -16.92
CA PHE A 360 1.42 -12.34 -16.04
C PHE A 360 1.09 -12.98 -14.70
N ASP A 361 2.03 -13.75 -14.14
CA ASP A 361 2.01 -14.13 -12.74
C ASP A 361 2.22 -12.88 -11.88
N PRO A 362 1.29 -12.53 -10.98
CA PRO A 362 1.38 -11.31 -10.16
C PRO A 362 2.50 -11.37 -9.12
N ALA A 363 2.93 -12.55 -8.71
CA ALA A 363 3.95 -12.72 -7.67
C ALA A 363 5.37 -12.56 -8.21
N THR A 364 5.64 -13.00 -9.43
CA THR A 364 6.98 -13.11 -9.99
C THR A 364 7.29 -12.02 -11.02
N SER A 365 8.55 -11.64 -11.09
CA SER A 365 9.08 -10.76 -12.14
C SER A 365 10.55 -11.10 -12.37
N PRO A 366 10.92 -11.64 -13.55
CA PRO A 366 12.30 -12.06 -13.82
C PRO A 366 13.33 -10.94 -13.61
N HIS A 367 13.01 -9.71 -13.99
CA HIS A 367 13.91 -8.57 -13.82
C HIS A 367 14.12 -8.20 -12.34
N VAL A 368 13.09 -8.37 -11.50
CA VAL A 368 13.22 -8.14 -10.04
C VAL A 368 14.06 -9.24 -9.39
N GLU A 369 13.97 -10.47 -9.85
CA GLU A 369 14.83 -11.56 -9.36
C GLU A 369 16.32 -11.29 -9.70
N LEU A 370 16.62 -10.76 -10.88
CA LEU A 370 17.98 -10.31 -11.21
C LEU A 370 18.49 -9.23 -10.24
N LEU A 371 17.65 -8.24 -9.88
CA LEU A 371 18.03 -7.22 -8.92
C LEU A 371 18.28 -7.79 -7.52
N ARG A 372 17.50 -8.78 -7.10
CA ARG A 372 17.71 -9.48 -5.81
C ARG A 372 19.03 -10.22 -5.81
N GLY A 373 19.35 -10.92 -6.87
CA GLY A 373 20.64 -11.61 -7.04
C GLY A 373 21.84 -10.66 -7.00
N ALA A 374 21.71 -9.44 -7.50
CA ALA A 374 22.76 -8.43 -7.48
C ALA A 374 22.99 -7.83 -6.08
N ARG A 375 21.96 -7.77 -5.22
CA ARG A 375 22.07 -7.27 -3.85
C ARG A 375 22.58 -8.30 -2.85
N GLY A 376 22.58 -9.57 -3.20
CA GLY A 376 23.05 -10.68 -2.36
C GLY A 376 24.49 -11.13 -2.66
N ARG A 377 25.21 -10.40 -3.53
CA ARG A 377 26.63 -10.60 -3.84
C ARG A 377 27.47 -9.43 -3.23
#